data_086a53c80835a080c76260bb64fc1266
#
_entry.id   086a53c80835a080c76260bb64fc1266
#
_cell.length_a   1.000
_cell.length_b   1.000
_cell.length_c   1.000
_cell.angle_alpha   90.00
_cell.angle_beta   90.00
_cell.angle_gamma   90.00
#
_symmetry.space_group_name_H-M   'P 1'
#
loop_
_entity.id
_entity.type
_entity.pdbx_description
1 polymer ?
#
loop_
_entity_poly.entity_id
_entity_poly.type
_entity_poly.pdbx_seq_one_letter_code
_entity_poly.pdbx_strand_id
1 'polypeptide(L)'
;MTVDYLRDPKSIYRQSFATIRKEADLSKLPEDIADVVVRLIHACGMTDIVEDLVFSKDVVRSGREALQQGAPVLCDARMVAEGVIRSLLPAENEVLCWNSHPECPVMAKKMETTRSAAAVEFWRPQLVGAVVAVGNAPTTLFRLLEVIAEGVGPPAVILGFPVGFVGAVESKELLIKQCGIQNQRVELGKTVPFLTLSGRRGGSAMAAAVVNALAKTTKT
;
A
#
# COMPACT_ATOMS: atom_id res chain seq x y z
N MET A 1 -27.32 -6.21 -31.96
CA MET A 1 -27.83 -5.59 -30.73
C MET A 1 -26.78 -4.59 -30.24
N THR A 2 -27.07 -3.31 -30.24
CA THR A 2 -26.10 -2.29 -29.75
C THR A 2 -26.44 -2.03 -28.30
N VAL A 3 -25.48 -2.30 -27.41
CA VAL A 3 -25.65 -1.99 -25.98
C VAL A 3 -25.24 -0.55 -25.76
N ASP A 4 -26.09 0.22 -25.08
CA ASP A 4 -25.83 1.62 -24.72
C ASP A 4 -25.06 1.65 -23.38
N TYR A 5 -23.83 2.22 -23.40
CA TYR A 5 -22.99 2.42 -22.21
C TYR A 5 -21.98 3.54 -22.46
N LEU A 6 -21.49 4.15 -21.39
CA LEU A 6 -20.47 5.19 -21.47
C LEU A 6 -19.13 4.60 -21.96
N ARG A 7 -18.61 5.14 -23.07
CA ARG A 7 -17.41 4.57 -23.75
C ARG A 7 -16.15 5.43 -23.61
N ASP A 8 -16.30 6.70 -23.28
CA ASP A 8 -15.15 7.58 -23.09
C ASP A 8 -14.48 7.34 -21.72
N PRO A 9 -13.21 6.88 -21.68
CA PRO A 9 -12.53 6.57 -20.43
C PRO A 9 -12.45 7.75 -19.47
N LYS A 10 -12.22 8.97 -19.96
CA LYS A 10 -12.13 10.18 -19.12
C LYS A 10 -13.47 10.50 -18.47
N SER A 11 -14.56 10.32 -19.20
CA SER A 11 -15.92 10.53 -18.68
C SER A 11 -16.28 9.44 -17.66
N ILE A 12 -15.89 8.18 -17.88
CA ILE A 12 -16.07 7.09 -16.92
C ILE A 12 -15.37 7.42 -15.60
N TYR A 13 -14.10 7.82 -15.64
CA TYR A 13 -13.35 8.20 -14.43
C TYR A 13 -14.00 9.38 -13.70
N ARG A 14 -14.37 10.46 -14.43
CA ARG A 14 -15.02 11.63 -13.83
C ARG A 14 -16.32 11.25 -13.13
N GLN A 15 -17.17 10.49 -13.81
CA GLN A 15 -18.47 10.06 -13.26
C GLN A 15 -18.26 9.16 -12.03
N SER A 16 -17.36 8.18 -12.10
CA SER A 16 -17.06 7.29 -10.99
C SER A 16 -16.58 8.06 -9.77
N PHE A 17 -15.62 8.97 -9.94
CA PHE A 17 -15.09 9.76 -8.82
C PHE A 17 -16.12 10.73 -8.24
N ALA A 18 -16.97 11.33 -9.08
CA ALA A 18 -18.07 12.17 -8.63
C ALA A 18 -19.11 11.38 -7.82
N THR A 19 -19.45 10.17 -8.27
CA THR A 19 -20.35 9.25 -7.55
C THR A 19 -19.77 8.85 -6.21
N ILE A 20 -18.50 8.44 -6.15
CA ILE A 20 -17.81 8.08 -4.91
C ILE A 20 -17.82 9.24 -3.91
N ARG A 21 -17.50 10.45 -4.35
CA ARG A 21 -17.51 11.65 -3.47
C ARG A 21 -18.89 12.01 -2.96
N LYS A 22 -19.96 11.61 -3.65
CA LYS A 22 -21.35 11.80 -3.22
C LYS A 22 -21.79 10.74 -2.21
N GLU A 23 -21.33 9.51 -2.38
CA GLU A 23 -21.79 8.36 -1.59
C GLU A 23 -20.93 8.06 -0.36
N ALA A 24 -19.61 8.33 -0.41
CA ALA A 24 -18.71 8.11 0.71
C ALA A 24 -18.63 9.35 1.61
N ASP A 25 -18.69 9.15 2.93
CA ASP A 25 -18.45 10.24 3.89
C ASP A 25 -16.94 10.53 4.02
N LEU A 26 -16.47 11.45 3.21
CA LEU A 26 -15.07 11.91 3.22
C LEU A 26 -14.86 13.17 4.08
N SER A 27 -15.91 13.67 4.75
CA SER A 27 -15.88 14.98 5.44
C SER A 27 -14.88 15.07 6.59
N LYS A 28 -14.53 13.94 7.19
CA LYS A 28 -13.57 13.84 8.31
C LYS A 28 -12.12 13.62 7.86
N LEU A 29 -11.88 13.43 6.56
CA LEU A 29 -10.56 13.15 6.02
C LEU A 29 -9.87 14.45 5.56
N PRO A 30 -8.55 14.59 5.78
CA PRO A 30 -7.75 15.59 5.07
C PRO A 30 -7.92 15.45 3.56
N GLU A 31 -7.85 16.56 2.82
CA GLU A 31 -8.14 16.59 1.37
C GLU A 31 -7.23 15.62 0.58
N ASP A 32 -5.95 15.58 0.90
CA ASP A 32 -4.97 14.70 0.26
C ASP A 32 -5.25 13.21 0.52
N ILE A 33 -5.71 12.87 1.72
CA ILE A 33 -6.16 11.52 2.07
C ILE A 33 -7.47 11.19 1.35
N ALA A 34 -8.43 12.12 1.31
CA ALA A 34 -9.69 11.93 0.60
C ALA A 34 -9.47 11.62 -0.90
N ASP A 35 -8.51 12.27 -1.55
CA ASP A 35 -8.13 11.99 -2.94
C ASP A 35 -7.59 10.57 -3.14
N VAL A 36 -6.77 10.10 -2.21
CA VAL A 36 -6.25 8.72 -2.22
C VAL A 36 -7.40 7.73 -2.00
N VAL A 37 -8.28 8.00 -1.03
CA VAL A 37 -9.41 7.14 -0.68
C VAL A 37 -10.43 7.03 -1.81
N VAL A 38 -10.71 8.12 -2.55
CA VAL A 38 -11.57 8.05 -3.75
C VAL A 38 -11.03 7.04 -4.76
N ARG A 39 -9.71 6.99 -4.98
CA ARG A 39 -9.10 6.01 -5.88
C ARG A 39 -9.11 4.60 -5.29
N LEU A 40 -8.96 4.48 -3.99
CA LEU A 40 -9.05 3.22 -3.27
C LEU A 40 -10.47 2.63 -3.40
N ILE A 41 -11.51 3.43 -3.16
CA ILE A 41 -12.92 3.04 -3.34
C ILE A 41 -13.20 2.68 -4.80
N HIS A 42 -12.69 3.45 -5.76
CA HIS A 42 -12.84 3.13 -7.18
C HIS A 42 -12.32 1.75 -7.55
N ALA A 43 -11.23 1.30 -6.90
CA ALA A 43 -10.64 -0.01 -7.17
C ALA A 43 -11.38 -1.19 -6.52
N CYS A 44 -12.16 -0.97 -5.47
CA CYS A 44 -12.86 -2.05 -4.75
C CYS A 44 -14.39 -1.97 -4.80
N GLY A 45 -14.95 -0.81 -5.16
CA GLY A 45 -16.41 -0.60 -5.21
C GLY A 45 -17.11 -0.53 -3.85
N MET A 46 -16.37 -0.31 -2.75
CA MET A 46 -16.89 -0.31 -1.38
C MET A 46 -16.70 1.08 -0.75
N THR A 47 -17.79 1.83 -0.57
CA THR A 47 -17.75 3.18 0.02
C THR A 47 -17.59 3.16 1.54
N ASP A 48 -18.02 2.09 2.19
CA ASP A 48 -17.98 1.88 3.63
C ASP A 48 -16.57 1.60 4.20
N ILE A 49 -15.56 1.36 3.35
CA ILE A 49 -14.16 1.18 3.81
C ILE A 49 -13.57 2.43 4.49
N VAL A 50 -14.21 3.59 4.32
CA VAL A 50 -13.80 4.83 4.99
C VAL A 50 -13.81 4.66 6.51
N GLU A 51 -14.74 3.89 7.04
CA GLU A 51 -14.87 3.62 8.48
C GLU A 51 -13.72 2.78 9.05
N ASP A 52 -13.10 1.95 8.20
CA ASP A 52 -11.97 1.09 8.58
C ASP A 52 -10.60 1.73 8.35
N LEU A 53 -10.57 2.94 7.78
CA LEU A 53 -9.33 3.57 7.35
C LEU A 53 -8.47 3.99 8.55
N VAL A 54 -7.20 3.56 8.55
CA VAL A 54 -6.21 3.99 9.54
C VAL A 54 -4.95 4.45 8.80
N PHE A 55 -4.48 5.66 9.13
CA PHE A 55 -3.35 6.27 8.43
C PHE A 55 -2.55 7.21 9.34
N SER A 56 -1.29 7.39 9.01
CA SER A 56 -0.45 8.44 9.59
C SER A 56 -0.62 9.75 8.82
N LYS A 57 -0.52 10.87 9.52
CA LYS A 57 -0.72 12.22 8.96
C LYS A 57 0.14 12.50 7.72
N ASP A 58 1.35 11.95 7.67
CA ASP A 58 2.34 12.25 6.64
C ASP A 58 2.36 11.26 5.47
N VAL A 59 1.47 10.25 5.46
CA VAL A 59 1.56 9.11 4.51
C VAL A 59 1.52 9.56 3.06
N VAL A 60 0.65 10.50 2.70
CA VAL A 60 0.51 10.98 1.32
C VAL A 60 1.73 11.78 0.90
N ARG A 61 2.17 12.70 1.74
CA ARG A 61 3.36 13.52 1.49
C ARG A 61 4.61 12.64 1.34
N SER A 62 4.88 11.77 2.31
CA SER A 62 6.06 10.90 2.30
C SER A 62 6.10 9.95 1.11
N GLY A 63 4.94 9.37 0.75
CA GLY A 63 4.85 8.50 -0.41
C GLY A 63 5.06 9.24 -1.74
N ARG A 64 4.50 10.43 -1.91
CA ARG A 64 4.71 11.27 -3.10
C ARG A 64 6.17 11.71 -3.24
N GLU A 65 6.76 12.22 -2.17
CA GLU A 65 8.17 12.64 -2.16
C GLU A 65 9.11 11.49 -2.49
N ALA A 66 8.90 10.30 -1.91
CA ALA A 66 9.68 9.12 -2.22
C ALA A 66 9.57 8.73 -3.70
N LEU A 67 8.37 8.68 -4.26
CA LEU A 67 8.18 8.38 -5.69
C LEU A 67 8.83 9.43 -6.58
N GLN A 68 8.74 10.71 -6.26
CA GLN A 68 9.38 11.80 -7.02
C GLN A 68 10.92 11.70 -6.99
N GLN A 69 11.48 11.15 -5.92
CA GLN A 69 12.92 10.90 -5.77
C GLN A 69 13.39 9.61 -6.43
N GLY A 70 12.52 8.89 -7.14
CA GLY A 70 12.86 7.65 -7.81
C GLY A 70 12.86 6.40 -6.91
N ALA A 71 12.31 6.48 -5.69
CA ALA A 71 12.25 5.34 -4.79
C ALA A 71 11.57 4.12 -5.42
N PRO A 72 12.06 2.89 -5.16
CA PRO A 72 11.43 1.69 -5.65
C PRO A 72 10.09 1.42 -4.93
N VAL A 73 9.18 0.73 -5.64
CA VAL A 73 7.94 0.20 -5.09
C VAL A 73 8.14 -1.29 -4.83
N LEU A 74 8.16 -1.69 -3.56
CA LEU A 74 8.35 -3.08 -3.14
C LEU A 74 6.99 -3.73 -2.92
N CYS A 75 6.67 -4.77 -3.70
CA CYS A 75 5.36 -5.42 -3.72
C CYS A 75 5.45 -6.84 -3.18
N ASP A 76 4.48 -7.25 -2.33
CA ASP A 76 4.40 -8.60 -1.78
C ASP A 76 3.87 -9.64 -2.78
N ALA A 77 3.17 -9.20 -3.82
CA ALA A 77 2.59 -10.08 -4.82
C ALA A 77 2.69 -9.48 -6.24
N ARG A 78 2.80 -10.34 -7.25
CA ARG A 78 2.78 -9.91 -8.67
C ARG A 78 1.50 -9.15 -9.02
N MET A 79 0.36 -9.54 -8.45
CA MET A 79 -0.90 -8.82 -8.64
C MET A 79 -0.83 -7.36 -8.18
N VAL A 80 -0.09 -7.05 -7.11
CA VAL A 80 0.15 -5.67 -6.69
C VAL A 80 1.04 -4.97 -7.71
N ALA A 81 2.17 -5.59 -8.08
CA ALA A 81 3.13 -5.03 -9.01
C ALA A 81 2.54 -4.75 -10.40
N GLU A 82 1.70 -5.65 -10.92
CA GLU A 82 1.00 -5.48 -12.20
C GLU A 82 -0.14 -4.45 -12.12
N GLY A 83 -0.71 -4.23 -10.94
CA GLY A 83 -1.73 -3.19 -10.70
C GLY A 83 -1.16 -1.77 -10.65
N VAL A 84 0.16 -1.62 -10.51
CA VAL A 84 0.82 -0.30 -10.54
C VAL A 84 0.94 0.18 -11.98
N ILE A 85 0.33 1.32 -12.28
CA ILE A 85 0.33 1.96 -13.60
C ILE A 85 1.67 2.67 -13.79
N ARG A 86 2.59 2.02 -14.51
CA ARG A 86 3.97 2.51 -14.73
C ARG A 86 4.01 3.94 -15.29
N SER A 87 3.10 4.28 -16.20
CA SER A 87 3.03 5.61 -16.82
C SER A 87 2.60 6.74 -15.87
N LEU A 88 2.14 6.42 -14.67
CA LEU A 88 1.84 7.40 -13.63
C LEU A 88 3.03 7.68 -12.72
N LEU A 89 4.03 6.81 -12.68
CA LEU A 89 5.20 6.98 -11.83
C LEU A 89 5.99 8.20 -12.27
N PRO A 90 6.37 9.09 -11.31
CA PRO A 90 6.93 10.40 -11.66
C PRO A 90 8.41 10.37 -12.06
N ALA A 91 9.09 9.26 -11.81
CA ALA A 91 10.51 9.03 -12.10
C ALA A 91 10.70 7.62 -12.65
N GLU A 92 11.95 7.18 -12.82
CA GLU A 92 12.28 5.79 -13.19
C GLU A 92 12.14 4.85 -11.99
N ASN A 93 10.95 4.85 -11.36
CA ASN A 93 10.69 4.02 -10.20
C ASN A 93 10.61 2.54 -10.59
N GLU A 94 11.48 1.72 -10.04
CA GLU A 94 11.37 0.28 -10.17
C GLU A 94 10.17 -0.24 -9.36
N VAL A 95 9.42 -1.20 -9.92
CA VAL A 95 8.36 -1.90 -9.19
C VAL A 95 8.73 -3.36 -9.10
N LEU A 96 9.06 -3.79 -7.91
CA LEU A 96 9.78 -5.03 -7.62
C LEU A 96 8.91 -6.00 -6.82
N CYS A 97 8.93 -7.28 -7.23
CA CYS A 97 8.25 -8.37 -6.53
C CYS A 97 9.10 -9.63 -6.59
N TRP A 98 9.64 -10.05 -5.46
CA TRP A 98 10.51 -11.23 -5.34
C TRP A 98 9.80 -12.53 -4.98
N ASN A 99 8.51 -12.55 -4.78
CA ASN A 99 7.76 -13.75 -4.40
C ASN A 99 7.97 -14.94 -5.38
N SER A 100 8.25 -14.65 -6.65
CA SER A 100 8.56 -15.64 -7.69
C SER A 100 10.08 -15.82 -7.94
N HIS A 101 10.95 -15.21 -7.14
CA HIS A 101 12.40 -15.38 -7.28
C HIS A 101 12.79 -16.83 -7.05
N PRO A 102 13.71 -17.43 -7.85
CA PRO A 102 14.06 -18.84 -7.75
C PRO A 102 14.59 -19.26 -6.36
N GLU A 103 15.26 -18.37 -5.65
CA GLU A 103 15.78 -18.63 -4.29
C GLU A 103 14.72 -18.49 -3.20
N CYS A 104 13.58 -17.88 -3.48
CA CYS A 104 12.54 -17.61 -2.48
C CYS A 104 12.01 -18.90 -1.81
N PRO A 105 11.73 -20.01 -2.55
CA PRO A 105 11.31 -21.26 -1.92
C PRO A 105 12.38 -21.87 -1.01
N VAL A 106 13.66 -21.78 -1.37
CA VAL A 106 14.78 -22.28 -0.57
C VAL A 106 14.91 -21.45 0.71
N MET A 107 14.85 -20.14 0.58
CA MET A 107 14.86 -19.21 1.72
C MET A 107 13.68 -19.46 2.66
N ALA A 108 12.47 -19.62 2.13
CA ALA A 108 11.27 -19.90 2.90
C ALA A 108 11.42 -21.21 3.73
N LYS A 109 11.96 -22.26 3.11
CA LYS A 109 12.24 -23.52 3.82
C LYS A 109 13.29 -23.36 4.93
N LYS A 110 14.37 -22.64 4.66
CA LYS A 110 15.43 -22.36 5.65
C LYS A 110 14.93 -21.55 6.84
N MET A 111 14.01 -20.60 6.59
CA MET A 111 13.44 -19.73 7.61
C MET A 111 12.18 -20.34 8.26
N GLU A 112 11.74 -21.52 7.84
CA GLU A 112 10.50 -22.18 8.30
C GLU A 112 9.27 -21.24 8.19
N THR A 113 9.18 -20.50 7.08
CA THR A 113 8.15 -19.48 6.87
C THR A 113 7.52 -19.56 5.47
N THR A 114 6.60 -18.66 5.16
CA THR A 114 5.97 -18.56 3.84
C THR A 114 6.93 -17.93 2.82
N ARG A 115 6.72 -18.23 1.52
CA ARG A 115 7.46 -17.55 0.44
C ARG A 115 7.30 -16.04 0.49
N SER A 116 6.11 -15.56 0.85
CA SER A 116 5.84 -14.13 0.93
C SER A 116 6.61 -13.44 2.06
N ALA A 117 6.79 -14.09 3.20
CA ALA A 117 7.64 -13.59 4.27
C ALA A 117 9.12 -13.66 3.87
N ALA A 118 9.57 -14.80 3.31
CA ALA A 118 10.97 -14.97 2.87
C ALA A 118 11.35 -13.95 1.77
N ALA A 119 10.42 -13.55 0.91
CA ALA A 119 10.65 -12.55 -0.13
C ALA A 119 11.08 -11.18 0.45
N VAL A 120 10.71 -10.88 1.69
CA VAL A 120 11.10 -9.62 2.37
C VAL A 120 12.63 -9.54 2.59
N GLU A 121 13.34 -10.67 2.69
CA GLU A 121 14.79 -10.67 2.82
C GLU A 121 15.48 -10.04 1.59
N PHE A 122 14.90 -10.21 0.41
CA PHE A 122 15.41 -9.56 -0.81
C PHE A 122 15.14 -8.04 -0.86
N TRP A 123 14.27 -7.53 0.02
CA TRP A 123 14.00 -6.09 0.11
C TRP A 123 15.07 -5.33 0.89
N ARG A 124 15.83 -6.01 1.77
CA ARG A 124 16.79 -5.38 2.70
C ARG A 124 17.70 -4.33 2.04
N PRO A 125 18.32 -4.59 0.86
CA PRO A 125 19.21 -3.61 0.23
C PRO A 125 18.53 -2.34 -0.26
N GLN A 126 17.22 -2.40 -0.49
CA GLN A 126 16.41 -1.32 -1.11
C GLN A 126 15.28 -0.83 -0.20
N LEU A 127 15.20 -1.35 1.05
CA LEU A 127 14.07 -1.08 1.94
C LEU A 127 14.04 0.38 2.41
N VAL A 128 15.23 0.94 2.71
CA VAL A 128 15.31 2.31 3.24
C VAL A 128 14.84 3.32 2.20
N GLY A 129 13.81 4.09 2.56
CA GLY A 129 13.23 5.08 1.67
C GLY A 129 12.28 4.53 0.59
N ALA A 130 12.09 3.21 0.51
CA ALA A 130 11.18 2.60 -0.47
C ALA A 130 9.69 2.88 -0.17
N VAL A 131 8.86 2.75 -1.20
CA VAL A 131 7.40 2.64 -1.05
C VAL A 131 7.05 1.16 -0.96
N VAL A 132 6.57 0.69 0.19
CA VAL A 132 6.20 -0.71 0.38
C VAL A 132 4.68 -0.88 0.20
N ALA A 133 4.27 -1.79 -0.67
CA ALA A 133 2.87 -2.11 -0.97
C ALA A 133 2.60 -3.60 -0.70
N VAL A 134 1.93 -3.89 0.42
CA VAL A 134 1.49 -5.22 0.83
C VAL A 134 0.00 -5.35 0.58
N GLY A 135 -0.40 -6.15 -0.40
CA GLY A 135 -1.80 -6.30 -0.80
C GLY A 135 -2.33 -7.73 -0.72
N ASN A 136 -1.51 -8.68 -0.33
CA ASN A 136 -1.89 -10.08 -0.32
C ASN A 136 -1.59 -10.78 1.02
N ALA A 137 -0.31 -10.91 1.40
CA ALA A 137 0.10 -11.81 2.45
C ALA A 137 0.33 -11.11 3.81
N PRO A 138 -0.44 -11.44 4.86
CA PRO A 138 -0.18 -10.95 6.22
C PRO A 138 1.23 -11.25 6.71
N THR A 139 1.78 -12.41 6.33
CA THR A 139 3.13 -12.83 6.72
C THR A 139 4.24 -11.93 6.16
N THR A 140 4.00 -11.28 5.02
CA THR A 140 4.91 -10.23 4.50
C THR A 140 4.92 -9.03 5.44
N LEU A 141 3.75 -8.58 5.89
CA LEU A 141 3.65 -7.41 6.76
C LEU A 141 4.31 -7.69 8.12
N PHE A 142 4.09 -8.87 8.71
CA PHE A 142 4.80 -9.28 9.92
C PHE A 142 6.31 -9.25 9.72
N ARG A 143 6.82 -9.91 8.65
CA ARG A 143 8.27 -10.00 8.41
C ARG A 143 8.89 -8.63 8.13
N LEU A 144 8.19 -7.75 7.41
CA LEU A 144 8.63 -6.38 7.20
C LEU A 144 8.85 -5.63 8.52
N LEU A 145 7.91 -5.74 9.44
CA LEU A 145 8.01 -5.08 10.75
C LEU A 145 9.15 -5.64 11.59
N GLU A 146 9.40 -6.96 11.52
CA GLU A 146 10.56 -7.59 12.15
C GLU A 146 11.88 -7.06 11.55
N VAL A 147 12.00 -6.99 10.22
CA VAL A 147 13.19 -6.50 9.52
C VAL A 147 13.51 -5.04 9.87
N ILE A 148 12.46 -4.21 10.00
CA ILE A 148 12.63 -2.84 10.48
C ILE A 148 13.14 -2.83 11.92
N ALA A 149 12.59 -3.67 12.80
CA ALA A 149 13.01 -3.80 14.19
C ALA A 149 14.44 -4.37 14.34
N GLU A 150 14.92 -5.17 13.39
CA GLU A 150 16.30 -5.65 13.28
C GLU A 150 17.31 -4.56 12.92
N GLY A 151 16.86 -3.32 12.64
CA GLY A 151 17.72 -2.17 12.40
C GLY A 151 18.12 -1.95 10.92
N VAL A 152 17.45 -2.57 9.96
CA VAL A 152 17.69 -2.32 8.52
C VAL A 152 17.36 -0.87 8.13
N GLY A 153 16.48 -0.25 8.90
CA GLY A 153 15.97 1.09 8.62
C GLY A 153 14.59 1.09 7.97
N PRO A 154 13.86 2.22 8.09
CA PRO A 154 12.47 2.29 7.66
C PRO A 154 12.31 2.57 6.17
N PRO A 155 11.25 2.05 5.53
CA PRO A 155 10.77 2.56 4.24
C PRO A 155 10.22 3.99 4.39
N ALA A 156 10.02 4.68 3.30
CA ALA A 156 9.37 5.99 3.28
C ALA A 156 7.88 5.88 3.66
N VAL A 157 7.23 4.79 3.24
CA VAL A 157 5.81 4.55 3.52
C VAL A 157 5.47 3.08 3.45
N ILE A 158 4.54 2.61 4.30
CA ILE A 158 3.95 1.27 4.25
C ILE A 158 2.47 1.37 3.87
N LEU A 159 2.10 0.81 2.73
CA LEU A 159 0.73 0.64 2.25
C LEU A 159 0.28 -0.78 2.58
N GLY A 160 -0.32 -0.95 3.76
CA GLY A 160 -0.58 -2.25 4.37
C GLY A 160 -2.01 -2.73 4.17
N PHE A 161 -2.30 -3.41 3.08
CA PHE A 161 -3.62 -3.95 2.70
C PHE A 161 -3.64 -5.48 2.58
N PRO A 162 -2.96 -6.26 3.45
CA PRO A 162 -3.12 -7.70 3.41
C PRO A 162 -4.58 -8.08 3.64
N VAL A 163 -5.03 -9.16 3.00
CA VAL A 163 -6.42 -9.61 3.04
C VAL A 163 -6.49 -11.06 3.52
N GLY A 164 -7.54 -11.41 4.26
CA GLY A 164 -7.81 -12.79 4.60
C GLY A 164 -8.33 -13.03 6.01
N PHE A 165 -8.36 -14.32 6.37
CA PHE A 165 -8.96 -14.79 7.61
C PHE A 165 -7.93 -15.21 8.67
N VAL A 166 -6.65 -15.32 8.30
CA VAL A 166 -5.55 -15.71 9.20
C VAL A 166 -4.45 -14.67 9.09
N GLY A 167 -4.19 -13.95 10.17
CA GLY A 167 -3.11 -12.97 10.29
C GLY A 167 -3.38 -11.61 9.65
N ALA A 168 -4.46 -11.42 8.88
CA ALA A 168 -4.72 -10.14 8.21
C ALA A 168 -5.06 -9.03 9.21
N VAL A 169 -5.91 -9.31 10.19
CA VAL A 169 -6.25 -8.37 11.26
C VAL A 169 -5.02 -8.08 12.09
N GLU A 170 -4.40 -9.12 12.59
CA GLU A 170 -3.27 -9.07 13.54
C GLU A 170 -2.05 -8.35 12.95
N SER A 171 -1.75 -8.57 11.67
CA SER A 171 -0.63 -7.89 11.01
C SER A 171 -0.85 -6.38 10.86
N LYS A 172 -2.07 -5.97 10.58
CA LYS A 172 -2.45 -4.55 10.49
C LYS A 172 -2.52 -3.88 11.85
N GLU A 173 -3.03 -4.56 12.86
CA GLU A 173 -3.00 -4.09 14.25
C GLU A 173 -1.55 -3.90 14.73
N LEU A 174 -0.65 -4.82 14.37
CA LEU A 174 0.77 -4.69 14.68
C LEU A 174 1.39 -3.48 13.96
N LEU A 175 1.07 -3.27 12.67
CA LEU A 175 1.49 -2.08 11.92
C LEU A 175 1.02 -0.80 12.63
N ILE A 176 -0.27 -0.72 12.98
CA ILE A 176 -0.84 0.44 13.66
C ILE A 176 -0.15 0.65 15.02
N LYS A 177 0.09 -0.41 15.78
CA LYS A 177 0.76 -0.34 17.07
C LYS A 177 2.21 0.10 16.99
N GLN A 178 2.96 -0.36 16.01
CA GLN A 178 4.40 -0.05 15.88
C GLN A 178 4.66 1.28 15.18
N CYS A 179 3.85 1.65 14.20
CA CYS A 179 4.03 2.86 13.39
C CYS A 179 3.09 4.01 13.77
N GLY A 180 2.05 3.75 14.59
CA GLY A 180 1.07 4.75 15.02
C GLY A 180 1.64 5.71 16.09
N ILE A 181 0.98 6.85 16.23
CA ILE A 181 1.38 8.00 17.08
C ILE A 181 1.47 7.65 18.59
N GLN A 182 0.87 6.54 19.02
CA GLN A 182 0.81 6.16 20.45
C GLN A 182 2.12 5.55 20.98
N ASN A 183 3.09 5.22 20.13
CA ASN A 183 4.37 4.68 20.57
C ASN A 183 5.48 5.72 20.57
N GLN A 184 5.52 6.56 21.61
CA GLN A 184 6.67 7.42 21.93
C GLN A 184 7.94 6.63 22.33
N ARG A 185 7.94 5.29 22.20
CA ARG A 185 9.03 4.40 22.61
C ARG A 185 9.69 3.61 21.48
N VAL A 186 9.51 4.01 20.23
CA VAL A 186 10.39 3.46 19.17
C VAL A 186 11.70 4.22 19.26
N GLU A 187 12.73 3.57 19.79
CA GLU A 187 14.12 4.08 19.91
C GLU A 187 14.75 4.48 18.56
N LEU A 188 14.03 4.37 17.48
CA LEU A 188 14.45 4.72 16.11
C LEU A 188 14.11 6.16 15.69
N GLY A 189 13.55 6.98 16.57
CA GLY A 189 13.41 8.44 16.36
C GLY A 189 12.52 8.90 15.18
N LYS A 190 11.91 7.99 14.42
CA LYS A 190 10.99 8.33 13.32
C LYS A 190 9.87 7.28 13.22
N THR A 191 8.62 7.72 13.37
CA THR A 191 7.45 6.91 13.02
C THR A 191 7.44 6.66 11.51
N VAL A 192 7.19 5.41 11.09
CA VAL A 192 7.07 5.08 9.65
C VAL A 192 5.68 5.46 9.18
N PRO A 193 5.54 6.34 8.17
CA PRO A 193 4.25 6.68 7.61
C PRO A 193 3.55 5.44 7.03
N PHE A 194 2.25 5.30 7.27
CA PHE A 194 1.49 4.15 6.78
C PHE A 194 0.03 4.49 6.47
N LEU A 195 -0.58 3.65 5.64
CA LEU A 195 -2.01 3.62 5.37
C LEU A 195 -2.49 2.17 5.29
N THR A 196 -3.58 1.87 5.98
CA THR A 196 -4.18 0.53 6.05
C THR A 196 -5.70 0.59 6.26
N LEU A 197 -6.36 -0.56 6.22
CA LEU A 197 -7.73 -0.75 6.70
C LEU A 197 -7.69 -1.66 7.93
N SER A 198 -8.46 -1.36 8.95
CA SER A 198 -8.70 -2.30 10.04
C SER A 198 -9.50 -3.52 9.56
N GLY A 199 -9.51 -4.61 10.34
CA GLY A 199 -10.26 -5.80 10.01
C GLY A 199 -9.63 -6.66 8.90
N ARG A 200 -10.46 -7.46 8.19
CA ARG A 200 -10.01 -8.46 7.21
C ARG A 200 -9.91 -7.93 5.80
N ARG A 201 -10.52 -6.79 5.51
CA ARG A 201 -10.57 -6.19 4.16
C ARG A 201 -9.20 -5.69 3.72
N GLY A 202 -8.92 -5.85 2.43
CA GLY A 202 -7.65 -5.49 1.78
C GLY A 202 -7.63 -6.06 0.37
N GLY A 203 -6.45 -6.18 -0.20
CA GLY A 203 -6.27 -6.81 -1.50
C GLY A 203 -5.27 -6.11 -2.39
N SER A 204 -4.75 -6.84 -3.37
CA SER A 204 -3.72 -6.34 -4.30
C SER A 204 -4.20 -5.12 -5.10
N ALA A 205 -5.46 -5.09 -5.51
CA ALA A 205 -6.04 -3.95 -6.22
C ALA A 205 -6.05 -2.68 -5.37
N MET A 206 -6.36 -2.83 -4.07
CA MET A 206 -6.36 -1.71 -3.13
C MET A 206 -4.95 -1.15 -2.91
N ALA A 207 -3.96 -2.02 -2.64
CA ALA A 207 -2.56 -1.62 -2.47
C ALA A 207 -2.03 -0.89 -3.72
N ALA A 208 -2.24 -1.45 -4.91
CA ALA A 208 -1.85 -0.85 -6.17
C ALA A 208 -2.57 0.49 -6.43
N ALA A 209 -3.87 0.59 -6.10
CA ALA A 209 -4.64 1.83 -6.27
C ALA A 209 -4.08 2.97 -5.43
N VAL A 210 -3.62 2.69 -4.21
CA VAL A 210 -2.98 3.71 -3.36
C VAL A 210 -1.63 4.13 -3.94
N VAL A 211 -0.78 3.20 -4.42
CA VAL A 211 0.45 3.56 -5.15
C VAL A 211 0.12 4.48 -6.33
N ASN A 212 -0.87 4.13 -7.14
CA ASN A 212 -1.31 4.93 -8.29
C ASN A 212 -1.88 6.31 -7.89
N ALA A 213 -2.48 6.42 -6.71
CA ALA A 213 -2.96 7.70 -6.18
C ALA A 213 -1.81 8.60 -5.73
N LEU A 214 -0.77 8.02 -5.10
CA LEU A 214 0.43 8.74 -4.69
C LEU A 214 1.26 9.18 -5.90
N ALA A 215 1.38 8.31 -6.92
CA ALA A 215 2.14 8.57 -8.14
C ALA A 215 1.53 9.69 -9.00
N LYS A 216 0.21 9.88 -8.92
CA LYS A 216 -0.46 10.94 -9.68
C LYS A 216 -0.08 12.30 -9.12
N THR A 217 0.81 13.00 -9.80
CA THR A 217 1.07 14.42 -9.52
C THR A 217 -0.23 15.17 -9.72
N THR A 218 -0.69 15.90 -8.71
CA THR A 218 -1.72 16.93 -8.87
C THR A 218 -1.13 18.00 -9.78
N LYS A 219 -1.17 17.78 -11.11
CA LYS A 219 -1.11 18.91 -12.03
C LYS A 219 -2.48 19.54 -11.94
N THR A 220 -2.50 20.69 -11.28
CA THR A 220 -3.56 21.69 -11.31
C THR A 220 -4.22 21.79 -12.67
#